data_ff4e34e9e69f8f2c368af71efbda9599
#
_entry.id   ff4e34e9e69f8f2c368af71efbda9599
#
_cell.length_a   1.000
_cell.length_b   1.000
_cell.length_c   1.000
_cell.angle_alpha   90.00
_cell.angle_beta   90.00
_cell.angle_gamma   90.00
#
_symmetry.space_group_name_H-M   'P 1'
#
loop_
_entity.id
_entity.type
_entity.pdbx_description
1 polymer ?
#
loop_
_entity_poly.entity_id
_entity_poly.type
_entity_poly.pdbx_seq_one_letter_code
_entity_poly.pdbx_strand_id
1 'polypeptide(L)'
;MNNDVIESYTGIIVDDGEPVSLIKLSHCCDLSVEEILTMVEYGVIEPLNFQTSHIRWEFNSSSIVRVNIATRLQRDLEVNLAGAALALELLDEIK
;
A
#
# COMPACT_ATOMS: atom_id res chain seq x y z
N MET A 1 -19.36 -14.43 2.25
CA MET A 1 -18.96 -13.58 2.33
C MET A 1 -17.74 -13.53 1.96
N ASN A 2 -17.17 -12.77 1.98
CA ASN A 2 -16.20 -12.61 1.54
C ASN A 2 -15.08 -12.55 2.38
N ASN A 3 -15.03 -13.20 3.49
CA ASN A 3 -13.89 -13.34 4.33
C ASN A 3 -12.74 -13.94 3.59
N ASP A 4 -13.01 -14.82 2.65
CA ASP A 4 -11.93 -15.43 1.90
C ASP A 4 -11.14 -14.39 1.11
N VAL A 5 -11.83 -13.44 0.53
CA VAL A 5 -11.16 -12.41 -0.25
C VAL A 5 -10.32 -11.53 0.66
N ILE A 6 -10.88 -11.16 1.79
CA ILE A 6 -10.17 -10.32 2.71
C ILE A 6 -8.95 -11.04 3.25
N GLU A 7 -9.11 -12.30 3.55
CA GLU A 7 -8.00 -13.06 4.07
C GLU A 7 -6.90 -13.24 3.04
N SER A 8 -7.27 -13.29 1.76
CA SER A 8 -6.25 -13.37 0.73
C SER A 8 -5.36 -12.17 0.74
N TYR A 9 -5.92 -11.01 1.02
CA TYR A 9 -5.12 -9.82 1.05
C TYR A 9 -4.38 -9.63 2.35
N THR A 10 -5.02 -9.95 3.46
CA THR A 10 -4.44 -9.64 4.75
C THR A 10 -3.67 -10.79 5.36
N GLY A 11 -4.01 -12.01 4.99
CA GLY A 11 -3.38 -13.16 5.60
C GLY A 11 -1.88 -13.17 5.44
N ILE A 12 -1.42 -12.68 4.30
CA ILE A 12 -0.01 -12.63 4.05
C ILE A 12 0.68 -11.67 4.98
N ILE A 13 -0.02 -10.64 5.37
CA ILE A 13 0.55 -9.59 6.12
C ILE A 13 0.43 -9.77 7.59
N VAL A 14 -0.69 -10.26 7.99
CA VAL A 14 -0.98 -10.38 9.39
C VAL A 14 -0.05 -11.37 10.06
N ASP A 15 0.46 -12.30 9.28
CA ASP A 15 1.23 -13.35 9.85
C ASP A 15 2.33 -12.89 10.75
N ASP A 16 3.16 -11.98 10.33
CA ASP A 16 4.30 -11.63 11.14
C ASP A 16 4.28 -10.19 11.59
N GLY A 17 3.60 -9.33 10.88
CA GLY A 17 3.54 -7.94 11.25
C GLY A 17 4.87 -7.23 11.18
N GLU A 18 5.88 -7.83 10.60
CA GLU A 18 7.19 -7.19 10.54
C GLU A 18 7.23 -6.12 9.48
N PRO A 19 7.92 -5.02 9.73
CA PRO A 19 8.03 -3.98 8.73
C PRO A 19 8.69 -4.48 7.46
N VAL A 20 8.34 -3.89 6.34
CA VAL A 20 8.94 -4.26 5.07
C VAL A 20 9.72 -3.06 4.54
N SER A 21 10.80 -3.36 3.86
CA SER A 21 11.63 -2.32 3.27
C SER A 21 10.99 -1.81 1.98
N LEU A 22 11.48 -0.67 1.51
CA LEU A 22 11.01 -0.11 0.26
C LEU A 22 11.20 -1.11 -0.89
N ILE A 23 12.35 -1.76 -0.95
CA ILE A 23 12.62 -2.70 -2.01
C ILE A 23 11.71 -3.93 -1.92
N LYS A 24 11.50 -4.41 -0.70
CA LYS A 24 10.62 -5.55 -0.54
C LYS A 24 9.19 -5.21 -0.93
N LEU A 25 8.76 -4.00 -0.58
CA LEU A 25 7.42 -3.56 -0.95
C LEU A 25 7.29 -3.51 -2.47
N SER A 26 8.31 -2.99 -3.14
CA SER A 26 8.35 -2.94 -4.58
C SER A 26 8.20 -4.34 -5.19
N HIS A 27 8.93 -5.29 -4.65
CA HIS A 27 8.87 -6.66 -5.14
C HIS A 27 7.52 -7.30 -4.88
N CYS A 28 6.99 -7.12 -3.69
CA CYS A 28 5.72 -7.75 -3.33
C CYS A 28 4.57 -7.22 -4.17
N CYS A 29 4.63 -5.96 -4.57
CA CYS A 29 3.56 -5.34 -5.32
C CYS A 29 3.83 -5.31 -6.81
N ASP A 30 5.00 -5.79 -7.22
CA ASP A 30 5.38 -5.82 -8.63
C ASP A 30 5.34 -4.42 -9.24
N LEU A 31 5.85 -3.45 -8.50
CA LEU A 31 5.94 -2.06 -8.95
C LEU A 31 7.38 -1.61 -8.82
N SER A 32 7.73 -0.56 -9.53
CA SER A 32 9.08 -0.01 -9.40
C SER A 32 9.17 0.77 -8.10
N VAL A 33 10.39 0.98 -7.64
CA VAL A 33 10.62 1.77 -6.45
C VAL A 33 10.06 3.18 -6.65
N GLU A 34 10.20 3.71 -7.87
CA GLU A 34 9.69 5.05 -8.15
C GLU A 34 8.19 5.13 -8.02
N GLU A 35 7.50 4.07 -8.44
CA GLU A 35 6.05 4.05 -8.30
C GLU A 35 5.64 4.00 -6.84
N ILE A 36 6.39 3.25 -6.03
CA ILE A 36 6.12 3.21 -4.60
C ILE A 36 6.35 4.58 -3.98
N LEU A 37 7.44 5.25 -4.36
CA LEU A 37 7.72 6.58 -3.82
C LEU A 37 6.60 7.56 -4.19
N THR A 38 6.07 7.45 -5.39
CA THR A 38 4.96 8.30 -5.79
C THR A 38 3.74 8.04 -4.91
N MET A 39 3.51 6.79 -4.55
CA MET A 39 2.40 6.48 -3.66
C MET A 39 2.58 7.08 -2.28
N VAL A 40 3.82 7.17 -1.82
CA VAL A 40 4.10 7.86 -0.56
C VAL A 40 3.73 9.33 -0.70
N GLU A 41 4.09 9.93 -1.82
CA GLU A 41 3.79 11.34 -2.04
C GLU A 41 2.29 11.62 -2.02
N TYR A 42 1.50 10.68 -2.52
CA TYR A 42 0.06 10.87 -2.57
C TYR A 42 -0.64 10.39 -1.31
N GLY A 43 0.13 9.92 -0.34
CA GLY A 43 -0.48 9.53 0.93
C GLY A 43 -1.12 8.17 0.95
N VAL A 44 -0.88 7.35 -0.06
CA VAL A 44 -1.43 5.99 -0.07
C VAL A 44 -0.81 5.18 1.06
N ILE A 45 0.48 5.33 1.25
CA ILE A 45 1.20 4.65 2.31
C ILE A 45 2.16 5.64 2.95
N GLU A 46 2.62 5.31 4.15
CA GLU A 46 3.46 6.19 4.91
C GLU A 46 4.59 5.41 5.53
N PRO A 47 5.84 5.82 5.37
CA PRO A 47 6.93 5.10 6.02
C PRO A 47 6.85 5.28 7.53
N LEU A 48 7.29 4.27 8.24
CA LEU A 48 7.32 4.34 9.69
C LEU A 48 8.39 5.29 10.19
N ASN A 49 9.43 5.47 9.40
CA ASN A 49 10.57 6.28 9.79
C ASN A 49 10.93 7.26 8.68
N PHE A 50 9.95 8.06 8.29
CA PHE A 50 10.14 8.92 7.12
C PHE A 50 11.22 9.99 7.30
N GLN A 51 11.73 10.16 8.49
CA GLN A 51 12.79 11.14 8.70
C GLN A 51 14.15 10.65 8.24
N THR A 52 14.27 9.40 7.89
CA THR A 52 15.53 8.87 7.38
C THR A 52 15.53 8.92 5.85
N SER A 53 16.62 8.52 5.23
CA SER A 53 16.69 8.49 3.78
C SER A 53 15.80 7.38 3.24
N HIS A 54 15.38 7.53 1.99
CA HIS A 54 14.46 6.58 1.36
C HIS A 54 14.96 5.14 1.43
N ILE A 55 16.25 4.96 1.32
CA ILE A 55 16.83 3.63 1.33
C ILE A 55 16.56 2.91 2.64
N ARG A 56 16.41 3.66 3.72
CA ARG A 56 16.20 3.08 5.02
C ARG A 56 14.74 3.06 5.43
N TRP A 57 13.86 3.49 4.56
CA TRP A 57 12.45 3.52 4.89
C TRP A 57 11.93 2.11 5.12
N GLU A 58 11.10 2.00 6.13
CA GLU A 58 10.36 0.78 6.41
C GLU A 58 8.90 1.11 6.47
N PHE A 59 8.08 0.16 6.08
CA PHE A 59 6.65 0.36 6.04
C PHE A 59 5.96 -0.72 6.83
N ASN A 60 4.81 -0.38 7.39
CA ASN A 60 3.98 -1.38 8.01
C ASN A 60 3.60 -2.41 6.95
N SER A 61 3.53 -3.67 7.34
CA SER A 61 3.22 -4.71 6.36
C SER A 61 1.86 -4.51 5.72
N SER A 62 0.94 -3.81 6.38
CA SER A 62 -0.36 -3.50 5.78
C SER A 62 -0.24 -2.60 4.56
N SER A 63 0.91 -1.96 4.38
CA SER A 63 1.13 -1.14 3.19
C SER A 63 1.05 -1.96 1.91
N ILE A 64 1.39 -3.24 1.98
CA ILE A 64 1.28 -4.11 0.81
C ILE A 64 -0.17 -4.15 0.33
N VAL A 65 -1.09 -4.30 1.26
CA VAL A 65 -2.50 -4.34 0.92
C VAL A 65 -2.95 -3.01 0.34
N ARG A 66 -2.52 -1.91 0.97
CA ARG A 66 -2.96 -0.58 0.51
C ARG A 66 -2.46 -0.29 -0.90
N VAL A 67 -1.22 -0.66 -1.19
CA VAL A 67 -0.68 -0.45 -2.53
C VAL A 67 -1.45 -1.26 -3.54
N ASN A 68 -1.76 -2.50 -3.21
CA ASN A 68 -2.50 -3.35 -4.13
C ASN A 68 -3.91 -2.84 -4.36
N ILE A 69 -4.56 -2.34 -3.31
CA ILE A 69 -5.89 -1.77 -3.45
C ILE A 69 -5.84 -0.52 -4.32
N ALA A 70 -4.85 0.35 -4.09
CA ALA A 70 -4.72 1.56 -4.89
C ALA A 70 -4.53 1.22 -6.37
N THR A 71 -3.69 0.23 -6.64
CA THR A 71 -3.43 -0.18 -8.01
C THR A 71 -4.71 -0.70 -8.67
N ARG A 72 -5.49 -1.48 -7.93
CA ARG A 72 -6.73 -2.01 -8.46
C ARG A 72 -7.75 -0.91 -8.69
N LEU A 73 -7.82 0.06 -7.79
CA LEU A 73 -8.75 1.17 -7.97
C LEU A 73 -8.43 1.97 -9.21
N GLN A 74 -7.13 2.21 -9.45
CA GLN A 74 -6.74 2.92 -10.65
C GLN A 74 -7.20 2.18 -11.90
N ARG A 75 -7.03 0.87 -11.89
CA ARG A 75 -7.37 0.08 -13.06
C ARG A 75 -8.88 -0.07 -13.22
N ASP A 76 -9.56 -0.41 -12.14
CA ASP A 76 -10.98 -0.73 -12.22
C ASP A 76 -11.85 0.50 -12.41
N LEU A 77 -11.46 1.62 -11.82
CA LEU A 77 -12.24 2.85 -11.94
C LEU A 77 -11.65 3.79 -12.97
N GLU A 78 -10.51 3.42 -13.54
CA GLU A 78 -9.84 4.25 -14.52
C GLU A 78 -9.57 5.65 -13.99
N VAL A 79 -9.16 5.73 -12.73
CA VAL A 79 -8.80 7.00 -12.12
C VAL A 79 -7.29 7.07 -11.97
N ASN A 80 -6.77 8.27 -11.81
CA ASN A 80 -5.34 8.42 -11.58
C ASN A 80 -5.03 8.14 -10.12
N LEU A 81 -3.76 8.23 -9.76
CA LEU A 81 -3.35 7.89 -8.41
C LEU A 81 -3.97 8.83 -7.39
N ALA A 82 -4.14 10.09 -7.72
CA ALA A 82 -4.78 11.02 -6.79
C ALA A 82 -6.19 10.57 -6.45
N GLY A 83 -6.93 10.11 -7.48
CA GLY A 83 -8.29 9.62 -7.26
C GLY A 83 -8.31 8.35 -6.43
N ALA A 84 -7.34 7.45 -6.68
CA ALA A 84 -7.25 6.23 -5.90
C ALA A 84 -6.91 6.54 -4.44
N ALA A 85 -6.03 7.51 -4.21
CA ALA A 85 -5.67 7.89 -2.85
C ALA A 85 -6.87 8.45 -2.10
N LEU A 86 -7.66 9.27 -2.80
CA LEU A 86 -8.85 9.83 -2.18
C LEU A 86 -9.85 8.72 -1.85
N ALA A 87 -10.02 7.76 -2.75
CA ALA A 87 -10.93 6.66 -2.51
C ALA A 87 -10.51 5.86 -1.29
N LEU A 88 -9.21 5.65 -1.12
CA LEU A 88 -8.72 4.93 0.05
C LEU A 88 -9.03 5.69 1.33
N GLU A 89 -8.87 7.01 1.31
CA GLU A 89 -9.20 7.81 2.47
C GLU A 89 -10.66 7.66 2.86
N LEU A 90 -11.54 7.68 1.86
CA LEU A 90 -12.96 7.53 2.13
C LEU A 90 -13.28 6.16 2.67
N LEU A 91 -12.62 5.13 2.17
CA LEU A 91 -12.83 3.79 2.68
C LEU A 91 -12.35 3.67 4.13
N ASP A 92 -11.26 4.35 4.45
CA ASP A 92 -10.76 4.32 5.82
C ASP A 92 -11.74 4.93 6.80
N GLU A 93 -12.56 5.86 6.34
CA GLU A 93 -13.51 6.52 7.22
C GLU A 93 -14.78 5.73 7.45
N ILE A 94 -14.99 4.68 6.68
CA ILE A 94 -16.20 3.93 6.79
C ILE A 94 -16.05 2.80 7.77
N LYS A 95 -15.29 2.73 8.62
CA LYS A 95 -15.14 1.61 9.48
C LYS A 95 -16.29 1.35 10.42
#